data_8e7d846e0b2380fdfe3995c7ba4de30f
#
_entry.id   8e7d846e0b2380fdfe3995c7ba4de30f
#
_cell.length_a   1.000
_cell.length_b   1.000
_cell.length_c   1.000
_cell.angle_alpha   90.00
_cell.angle_beta   90.00
_cell.angle_gamma   90.00
#
_symmetry.space_group_name_H-M   'P 1'
#
loop_
_entity.id
_entity.type
_entity.pdbx_description
1 polymer ?
#
loop_
_entity_poly.entity_id
_entity_poly.type
_entity_poly.pdbx_seq_one_letter_code
_entity_poly.pdbx_strand_id
1 'polypeptide(L)'
;FLTFTLSQLGMCRHWWEMRKTGAIWLRKFCINGLGLVLTGTILIITVTIKFAEGGWVTLLVTFCFISLCGFVRSHYGRVRRALKRLDDTLLTIPFHPNLKEPVPPKNATAPTAAIIVRDFDGIAVHALLTIPRLFPNHFKNVVFISVGVIDSGQFKGQKEIDNLRRAKEEDLKSFVEFANCLGWYAEYRYTLGVDLMAELEELCTSVVRDFPRSVFFSGKLVFQEENAVSRFLHNHTPATLQQKLQFAGLDMMILPIRIFADTQPTKGEAAV
;
A
#
# COMPACT_ATOMS: atom_id res chain seq x y z
N PHE A 1 -9.22 23.93 -23.44
CA PHE A 1 -9.43 23.04 -24.61
C PHE A 1 -8.69 21.73 -24.47
N LEU A 2 -7.42 21.67 -24.00
CA LEU A 2 -6.66 20.43 -23.82
C LEU A 2 -7.43 19.38 -22.99
N THR A 3 -8.00 19.79 -21.86
CA THR A 3 -8.77 18.91 -20.97
C THR A 3 -10.00 18.32 -21.67
N PHE A 4 -10.73 19.15 -22.44
CA PHE A 4 -11.88 18.71 -23.21
C PHE A 4 -11.49 17.72 -24.32
N THR A 5 -10.42 18.01 -25.05
CA THR A 5 -9.90 17.12 -26.10
C THR A 5 -9.47 15.77 -25.53
N LEU A 6 -8.77 15.75 -24.39
CA LEU A 6 -8.38 14.52 -23.70
C LEU A 6 -9.60 13.74 -23.17
N SER A 7 -10.60 14.43 -22.66
CA SER A 7 -11.85 13.80 -22.20
C SER A 7 -12.59 13.12 -23.36
N GLN A 8 -12.75 13.84 -24.50
CA GLN A 8 -13.40 13.27 -25.68
C GLN A 8 -12.60 12.09 -26.26
N LEU A 9 -11.26 12.18 -26.26
CA LEU A 9 -10.40 11.07 -26.69
C LEU A 9 -10.59 9.83 -25.79
N GLY A 10 -10.63 10.05 -24.45
CA GLY A 10 -10.88 8.99 -23.49
C GLY A 10 -12.25 8.31 -23.72
N MET A 11 -13.29 9.10 -24.00
CA MET A 11 -14.63 8.59 -24.29
C MET A 11 -14.68 7.84 -25.64
N CYS A 12 -13.98 8.33 -26.65
CA CYS A 12 -13.87 7.60 -27.93
C CYS A 12 -13.18 6.25 -27.75
N ARG A 13 -12.08 6.22 -26.99
CA ARG A 13 -11.37 4.97 -26.66
C ARG A 13 -12.29 4.00 -25.90
N HIS A 14 -12.98 4.47 -24.89
CA HIS A 14 -13.92 3.68 -24.11
C HIS A 14 -15.00 3.03 -24.98
N TRP A 15 -15.68 3.80 -25.86
CA TRP A 15 -16.68 3.26 -26.76
C TRP A 15 -16.09 2.32 -27.81
N TRP A 16 -14.86 2.55 -28.25
CA TRP A 16 -14.15 1.64 -29.14
C TRP A 16 -13.85 0.29 -28.50
N GLU A 17 -13.44 0.28 -27.23
CA GLU A 17 -13.22 -0.96 -26.46
C GLU A 17 -14.55 -1.72 -26.25
N MET A 18 -15.66 -1.01 -26.05
CA MET A 18 -17.00 -1.58 -25.87
C MET A 18 -17.74 -1.95 -27.19
N ARG A 19 -17.10 -1.88 -28.34
CA ARG A 19 -17.73 -2.14 -29.66
C ARG A 19 -18.42 -3.50 -29.80
N LYS A 20 -18.03 -4.49 -28.98
CA LYS A 20 -18.60 -5.85 -29.00
C LYS A 20 -19.84 -6.00 -28.11
N THR A 21 -20.22 -5.00 -27.33
CA THR A 21 -21.19 -5.18 -26.23
C THR A 21 -22.59 -4.61 -26.51
N GLY A 22 -22.84 -3.90 -27.62
CA GLY A 22 -24.20 -3.42 -27.92
C GLY A 22 -24.34 -2.50 -29.13
N ALA A 23 -25.55 -2.37 -29.67
CA ALA A 23 -25.86 -1.59 -30.88
C ALA A 23 -25.71 -0.06 -30.76
N ILE A 24 -25.62 0.50 -29.53
CA ILE A 24 -25.63 1.95 -29.28
C ILE A 24 -24.22 2.54 -29.29
N TRP A 25 -23.17 1.72 -29.32
CA TRP A 25 -21.78 2.17 -29.24
C TRP A 25 -21.37 3.12 -30.38
N LEU A 26 -21.83 2.82 -31.60
CA LEU A 26 -21.48 3.60 -32.79
C LEU A 26 -22.03 5.05 -32.71
N ARG A 27 -23.28 5.21 -32.29
CA ARG A 27 -23.88 6.55 -32.10
C ARG A 27 -23.10 7.38 -31.06
N LYS A 28 -22.76 6.76 -29.93
CA LYS A 28 -22.01 7.42 -28.86
C LYS A 28 -20.58 7.70 -29.27
N PHE A 29 -19.95 6.79 -30.02
CA PHE A 29 -18.61 7.00 -30.57
C PHE A 29 -18.61 8.15 -31.58
N CYS A 30 -19.59 8.24 -32.49
CA CYS A 30 -19.68 9.35 -33.46
C CYS A 30 -19.89 10.70 -32.79
N ILE A 31 -20.76 10.79 -31.75
CA ILE A 31 -20.97 12.04 -31.01
C ILE A 31 -19.69 12.50 -30.33
N ASN A 32 -18.99 11.61 -29.60
CA ASN A 32 -17.74 11.95 -28.93
C ASN A 32 -16.61 12.19 -29.96
N GLY A 33 -16.59 11.49 -31.08
CA GLY A 33 -15.66 11.69 -32.20
C GLY A 33 -15.81 13.07 -32.85
N LEU A 34 -17.04 13.51 -33.10
CA LEU A 34 -17.31 14.86 -33.59
C LEU A 34 -16.84 15.92 -32.58
N GLY A 35 -17.16 15.71 -31.28
CA GLY A 35 -16.65 16.56 -30.20
C GLY A 35 -15.13 16.62 -30.15
N LEU A 36 -14.46 15.47 -30.33
CA LEU A 36 -13.00 15.40 -30.41
C LEU A 36 -12.42 16.19 -31.57
N VAL A 37 -12.99 16.07 -32.77
CA VAL A 37 -12.57 16.81 -33.95
C VAL A 37 -12.73 18.32 -33.73
N LEU A 38 -13.88 18.77 -33.25
CA LEU A 38 -14.14 20.19 -33.00
C LEU A 38 -13.20 20.75 -31.93
N THR A 39 -13.08 20.10 -30.77
CA THR A 39 -12.22 20.58 -29.70
C THR A 39 -10.73 20.50 -30.06
N GLY A 40 -10.34 19.48 -30.83
CA GLY A 40 -8.98 19.33 -31.36
C GLY A 40 -8.61 20.42 -32.37
N THR A 41 -9.52 20.76 -33.28
CA THR A 41 -9.33 21.83 -34.24
C THR A 41 -9.17 23.19 -33.52
N ILE A 42 -10.04 23.49 -32.56
CA ILE A 42 -9.95 24.70 -31.75
C ILE A 42 -8.62 24.75 -30.98
N LEU A 43 -8.21 23.62 -30.39
CA LEU A 43 -6.94 23.50 -29.67
C LEU A 43 -5.75 23.83 -30.61
N ILE A 44 -5.69 23.25 -31.81
CA ILE A 44 -4.62 23.46 -32.78
C ILE A 44 -4.58 24.94 -33.21
N ILE A 45 -5.73 25.52 -33.56
CA ILE A 45 -5.81 26.94 -33.95
C ILE A 45 -5.36 27.82 -32.77
N THR A 46 -5.83 27.57 -31.56
CA THR A 46 -5.46 28.37 -30.38
C THR A 46 -3.96 28.27 -30.11
N VAL A 47 -3.38 27.07 -30.19
CA VAL A 47 -1.93 26.88 -30.00
C VAL A 47 -1.13 27.60 -31.05
N THR A 48 -1.48 27.51 -32.34
CA THR A 48 -0.75 28.16 -33.42
C THR A 48 -0.80 29.69 -33.34
N ILE A 49 -1.97 30.27 -33.06
CA ILE A 49 -2.12 31.72 -32.93
C ILE A 49 -1.39 32.27 -31.71
N LYS A 50 -1.54 31.57 -30.54
CA LYS A 50 -0.97 32.02 -29.26
C LYS A 50 0.47 31.63 -29.04
N PHE A 51 1.05 30.82 -29.94
CA PHE A 51 2.40 30.30 -29.74
C PHE A 51 3.44 31.44 -29.67
N ALA A 52 3.39 32.39 -30.61
CA ALA A 52 4.30 33.53 -30.65
C ALA A 52 4.07 34.57 -29.54
N GLU A 53 2.86 34.57 -28.94
CA GLU A 53 2.49 35.45 -27.81
C GLU A 53 2.86 34.84 -26.43
N GLY A 54 3.73 33.84 -26.39
CA GLY A 54 4.17 33.19 -25.14
C GLY A 54 3.41 31.90 -24.79
N GLY A 55 2.47 31.45 -25.63
CA GLY A 55 1.73 30.19 -25.42
C GLY A 55 2.61 28.94 -25.33
N TRP A 56 3.81 28.99 -25.92
CA TRP A 56 4.80 27.91 -25.80
C TRP A 56 5.23 27.64 -24.35
N VAL A 57 5.25 28.67 -23.47
CA VAL A 57 5.56 28.52 -22.05
C VAL A 57 4.51 27.64 -21.36
N THR A 58 3.23 27.88 -21.65
CA THR A 58 2.12 27.08 -21.12
C THR A 58 2.22 25.62 -21.58
N LEU A 59 2.59 25.37 -22.84
CA LEU A 59 2.81 24.03 -23.37
C LEU A 59 3.98 23.34 -22.65
N LEU A 60 5.09 24.04 -22.45
CA LEU A 60 6.27 23.52 -21.76
C LEU A 60 5.94 23.15 -20.32
N VAL A 61 5.28 24.06 -19.57
CA VAL A 61 4.85 23.80 -18.18
C VAL A 61 3.91 22.58 -18.12
N THR A 62 2.90 22.54 -19.01
CA THR A 62 1.96 21.41 -19.08
C THR A 62 2.67 20.10 -19.39
N PHE A 63 3.62 20.11 -20.33
CA PHE A 63 4.43 18.94 -20.66
C PHE A 63 5.27 18.46 -19.47
N CYS A 64 5.91 19.40 -18.74
CA CYS A 64 6.64 19.07 -17.52
C CYS A 64 5.76 18.42 -16.47
N PHE A 65 4.54 18.92 -16.24
CA PHE A 65 3.60 18.32 -15.31
C PHE A 65 3.14 16.93 -15.76
N ILE A 66 2.80 16.75 -17.03
CA ILE A 66 2.42 15.44 -17.58
C ILE A 66 3.56 14.44 -17.43
N SER A 67 4.79 14.85 -17.73
CA SER A 67 5.99 14.02 -17.59
C SER A 67 6.25 13.64 -16.15
N LEU A 68 6.10 14.58 -15.22
CA LEU A 68 6.22 14.33 -13.79
C LEU A 68 5.15 13.32 -13.31
N CYS A 69 3.89 13.51 -13.69
CA CYS A 69 2.81 12.59 -13.38
C CYS A 69 3.07 11.18 -13.95
N GLY A 70 3.56 11.10 -15.20
CA GLY A 70 3.95 9.85 -15.86
C GLY A 70 5.08 9.13 -15.11
N PHE A 71 6.09 9.89 -14.71
CA PHE A 71 7.21 9.39 -13.92
C PHE A 71 6.76 8.82 -12.56
N VAL A 72 5.96 9.59 -11.81
CA VAL A 72 5.38 9.17 -10.53
C VAL A 72 4.54 7.89 -10.71
N ARG A 73 3.65 7.86 -11.71
CA ARG A 73 2.83 6.67 -12.02
C ARG A 73 3.68 5.44 -12.34
N SER A 74 4.75 5.62 -13.13
CA SER A 74 5.67 4.53 -13.48
C SER A 74 6.40 4.00 -12.25
N HIS A 75 6.85 4.90 -11.36
CA HIS A 75 7.49 4.53 -10.10
C HIS A 75 6.54 3.69 -9.22
N TYR A 76 5.34 4.18 -8.94
CA TYR A 76 4.36 3.43 -8.16
C TYR A 76 3.92 2.12 -8.81
N GLY A 77 3.88 2.07 -10.15
CA GLY A 77 3.59 0.84 -10.90
C GLY A 77 4.66 -0.24 -10.70
N ARG A 78 5.93 0.15 -10.58
CA ARG A 78 7.04 -0.78 -10.26
C ARG A 78 6.93 -1.29 -8.82
N VAL A 79 6.72 -0.39 -7.87
CA VAL A 79 6.53 -0.76 -6.45
C VAL A 79 5.38 -1.74 -6.29
N ARG A 80 4.23 -1.45 -6.89
CA ARG A 80 3.04 -2.32 -6.82
C ARG A 80 3.28 -3.71 -7.40
N ARG A 81 4.01 -3.81 -8.52
CA ARG A 81 4.37 -5.11 -9.11
C ARG A 81 5.30 -5.92 -8.19
N ALA A 82 6.26 -5.25 -7.58
CA ALA A 82 7.19 -5.90 -6.65
C ALA A 82 6.47 -6.37 -5.37
N LEU A 83 5.55 -5.57 -4.84
CA LEU A 83 4.68 -5.98 -3.72
C LEU A 83 3.81 -7.17 -4.09
N LYS A 84 3.17 -7.14 -5.26
CA LYS A 84 2.34 -8.27 -5.71
C LYS A 84 3.13 -9.57 -5.80
N ARG A 85 4.39 -9.54 -6.25
CA ARG A 85 5.24 -10.73 -6.27
C ARG A 85 5.55 -11.24 -4.85
N LEU A 86 5.78 -10.32 -3.91
CA LEU A 86 5.98 -10.68 -2.50
C LEU A 86 4.72 -11.34 -1.93
N ASP A 87 3.55 -10.78 -2.22
CA ASP A 87 2.24 -11.33 -1.83
C ASP A 87 2.05 -12.72 -2.46
N ASP A 88 2.23 -12.86 -3.77
CA ASP A 88 2.09 -14.13 -4.50
C ASP A 88 3.04 -15.21 -3.94
N THR A 89 4.22 -14.84 -3.43
CA THR A 89 5.18 -15.79 -2.85
C THR A 89 4.84 -16.16 -1.42
N LEU A 90 4.49 -15.20 -0.58
CA LEU A 90 4.33 -15.40 0.86
C LEU A 90 2.91 -15.84 1.24
N LEU A 91 1.89 -15.34 0.53
CA LEU A 91 0.49 -15.71 0.80
C LEU A 91 0.10 -17.06 0.16
N THR A 92 0.89 -17.58 -0.78
CA THR A 92 0.71 -18.92 -1.35
C THR A 92 1.38 -20.03 -0.53
N ILE A 93 2.10 -19.72 0.54
CA ILE A 93 2.60 -20.75 1.45
C ILE A 93 1.38 -21.51 1.96
N PRO A 94 1.25 -22.83 1.67
CA PRO A 94 0.07 -23.59 2.09
C PRO A 94 0.04 -23.61 3.61
N PHE A 95 -0.86 -22.82 4.16
CA PHE A 95 -1.22 -22.94 5.57
C PHE A 95 -1.95 -24.25 5.75
N HIS A 96 -1.23 -25.27 6.13
CA HIS A 96 -1.85 -26.42 6.75
C HIS A 96 -1.89 -26.08 8.25
N PRO A 97 -3.03 -25.65 8.76
CA PRO A 97 -3.16 -25.52 10.20
C PRO A 97 -2.92 -26.91 10.76
N ASN A 98 -1.74 -27.16 11.28
CA ASN A 98 -1.50 -28.27 12.18
C ASN A 98 -2.27 -27.93 13.47
N LEU A 99 -3.61 -28.00 13.39
CA LEU A 99 -4.54 -27.81 14.49
C LEU A 99 -4.37 -28.84 15.62
N LYS A 100 -3.26 -29.58 15.61
CA LYS A 100 -2.97 -30.62 16.63
C LYS A 100 -2.29 -30.08 17.88
N GLU A 101 -1.72 -28.88 17.83
CA GLU A 101 -1.14 -28.28 19.03
C GLU A 101 -2.09 -27.23 19.60
N PRO A 102 -2.38 -27.29 20.90
CA PRO A 102 -3.22 -26.28 21.53
C PRO A 102 -2.51 -24.92 21.46
N VAL A 103 -3.28 -23.87 21.13
CA VAL A 103 -2.78 -22.49 21.14
C VAL A 103 -2.16 -22.20 22.51
N PRO A 104 -0.93 -21.70 22.58
CA PRO A 104 -0.29 -21.40 23.86
C PRO A 104 -1.13 -20.44 24.68
N PRO A 105 -1.16 -20.59 26.01
CA PRO A 105 -1.91 -19.68 26.87
C PRO A 105 -1.27 -18.28 26.88
N LYS A 106 -2.10 -17.26 27.07
CA LYS A 106 -1.65 -15.86 27.23
C LYS A 106 -0.71 -15.75 28.42
N ASN A 107 0.49 -15.20 28.19
CA ASN A 107 1.43 -14.87 29.25
C ASN A 107 1.78 -13.36 29.18
N ALA A 108 1.04 -12.53 29.91
CA ALA A 108 1.19 -11.08 29.87
C ALA A 108 2.57 -10.57 30.32
N THR A 109 3.31 -11.35 31.12
CA THR A 109 4.64 -10.97 31.63
C THR A 109 5.78 -11.43 30.72
N ALA A 110 5.51 -12.26 29.73
CA ALA A 110 6.51 -12.73 28.78
C ALA A 110 6.83 -11.66 27.71
N PRO A 111 8.03 -11.70 27.12
CA PRO A 111 8.36 -10.84 25.99
C PRO A 111 7.33 -10.96 24.87
N THR A 112 6.84 -9.83 24.40
CA THR A 112 5.76 -9.72 23.41
C THR A 112 6.23 -8.94 22.20
N ALA A 113 6.01 -9.50 21.00
CA ALA A 113 6.25 -8.81 19.73
C ALA A 113 4.96 -8.10 19.29
N ALA A 114 4.94 -6.79 19.30
CA ALA A 114 3.82 -5.96 18.83
C ALA A 114 4.09 -5.53 17.39
N ILE A 115 3.34 -6.08 16.43
CA ILE A 115 3.59 -5.87 15.00
C ILE A 115 2.55 -4.91 14.44
N ILE A 116 3.04 -3.78 13.91
CA ILE A 116 2.20 -2.77 13.28
C ILE A 116 1.98 -3.17 11.83
N VAL A 117 0.72 -3.46 11.49
CA VAL A 117 0.31 -3.95 10.17
C VAL A 117 -0.74 -3.02 9.57
N ARG A 118 -0.77 -2.89 8.25
CA ARG A 118 -1.81 -2.15 7.54
C ARG A 118 -2.90 -3.08 7.03
N ASP A 119 -2.52 -4.03 6.20
CA ASP A 119 -3.39 -5.00 5.54
C ASP A 119 -2.75 -6.38 5.64
N PHE A 120 -3.50 -7.47 5.38
CA PHE A 120 -2.92 -8.81 5.29
C PHE A 120 -2.15 -8.94 3.97
N ASP A 121 -0.89 -8.54 4.00
CA ASP A 121 -0.01 -8.49 2.84
C ASP A 121 1.34 -9.20 3.10
N GLY A 122 2.11 -9.41 2.04
CA GLY A 122 3.42 -10.05 2.12
C GLY A 122 4.44 -9.27 2.96
N ILE A 123 4.27 -7.95 3.14
CA ILE A 123 5.15 -7.14 4.00
C ILE A 123 4.99 -7.55 5.45
N ALA A 124 3.76 -7.64 5.90
CA ALA A 124 3.44 -7.95 7.28
C ALA A 124 3.77 -9.43 7.60
N VAL A 125 3.47 -10.35 6.66
CA VAL A 125 3.88 -11.76 6.78
C VAL A 125 5.39 -11.89 6.81
N HIS A 126 6.13 -11.18 5.97
CA HIS A 126 7.60 -11.16 6.00
C HIS A 126 8.13 -10.63 7.34
N ALA A 127 7.55 -9.56 7.88
CA ALA A 127 7.93 -9.03 9.18
C ALA A 127 7.71 -10.09 10.28
N LEU A 128 6.55 -10.75 10.28
CA LEU A 128 6.21 -11.81 11.23
C LEU A 128 7.21 -12.98 11.17
N LEU A 129 7.56 -13.45 9.97
CA LEU A 129 8.54 -14.54 9.78
C LEU A 129 9.99 -14.13 10.09
N THR A 130 10.30 -12.83 9.99
CA THR A 130 11.64 -12.32 10.29
C THR A 130 11.93 -12.26 11.78
N ILE A 131 10.92 -12.00 12.60
CA ILE A 131 11.06 -11.88 14.06
C ILE A 131 11.66 -13.16 14.69
N PRO A 132 11.13 -14.39 14.49
CA PRO A 132 11.72 -15.58 15.09
C PRO A 132 13.10 -15.92 14.52
N ARG A 133 13.38 -15.52 13.29
CA ARG A 133 14.73 -15.68 12.70
C ARG A 133 15.76 -14.79 13.38
N LEU A 134 15.42 -13.55 13.73
CA LEU A 134 16.31 -12.61 14.39
C LEU A 134 16.37 -12.83 15.91
N PHE A 135 15.27 -13.25 16.51
CA PHE A 135 15.11 -13.44 17.96
C PHE A 135 14.52 -14.83 18.25
N PRO A 136 15.30 -15.90 18.02
CA PRO A 136 14.80 -17.28 18.19
C PRO A 136 14.34 -17.52 19.63
N ASN A 137 13.10 -18.01 19.78
CA ASN A 137 12.46 -18.36 21.04
C ASN A 137 12.34 -17.24 22.10
N HIS A 138 12.60 -15.99 21.73
CA HIS A 138 12.55 -14.86 22.67
C HIS A 138 11.11 -14.45 22.98
N PHE A 139 10.32 -14.16 21.93
CA PHE A 139 8.93 -13.74 22.09
C PHE A 139 7.98 -14.93 22.30
N LYS A 140 7.04 -14.77 23.23
CA LYS A 140 6.03 -15.78 23.53
C LYS A 140 4.64 -15.36 23.08
N ASN A 141 4.40 -14.06 22.97
CA ASN A 141 3.16 -13.49 22.47
C ASN A 141 3.43 -12.63 21.25
N VAL A 142 2.41 -12.53 20.39
CA VAL A 142 2.37 -11.61 19.26
C VAL A 142 1.09 -10.79 19.36
N VAL A 143 1.19 -9.47 19.20
CA VAL A 143 0.05 -8.56 19.15
C VAL A 143 0.07 -7.80 17.83
N PHE A 144 -0.94 -7.98 17.02
CA PHE A 144 -1.08 -7.22 15.78
C PHE A 144 -1.81 -5.91 16.03
N ILE A 145 -1.24 -4.80 15.56
CA ILE A 145 -1.78 -3.45 15.74
C ILE A 145 -2.10 -2.87 14.36
N SER A 146 -3.33 -2.43 14.16
CA SER A 146 -3.76 -1.80 12.91
C SER A 146 -4.66 -0.60 13.15
N VAL A 147 -4.56 0.40 12.26
CA VAL A 147 -5.47 1.54 12.22
C VAL A 147 -6.13 1.59 10.85
N GLY A 148 -7.46 1.58 10.84
CA GLY A 148 -8.23 1.85 9.66
C GLY A 148 -8.41 3.37 9.50
N VAL A 149 -7.71 3.96 8.51
CA VAL A 149 -7.79 5.40 8.26
C VAL A 149 -9.09 5.75 7.54
N ILE A 150 -9.88 6.64 8.13
CA ILE A 150 -11.09 7.19 7.54
C ILE A 150 -10.73 8.47 6.81
N ASP A 151 -10.80 8.44 5.47
CA ASP A 151 -10.62 9.64 4.66
C ASP A 151 -11.89 10.52 4.69
N SER A 152 -11.84 11.61 5.44
CA SER A 152 -12.95 12.54 5.59
C SER A 152 -13.41 13.18 4.27
N GLY A 153 -12.52 13.22 3.25
CA GLY A 153 -12.84 13.76 1.93
C GLY A 153 -13.61 12.79 1.02
N GLN A 154 -13.52 11.49 1.29
CA GLN A 154 -14.20 10.44 0.50
C GLN A 154 -15.35 9.76 1.24
N PHE A 155 -15.72 10.27 2.40
CA PHE A 155 -16.68 9.65 3.29
C PHE A 155 -18.08 9.56 2.67
N LYS A 156 -18.49 8.35 2.29
CA LYS A 156 -19.78 8.08 1.64
C LYS A 156 -20.84 7.47 2.58
N GLY A 157 -20.66 7.60 3.89
CA GLY A 157 -21.64 7.21 4.90
C GLY A 157 -21.25 5.96 5.73
N GLN A 158 -22.11 5.62 6.69
CA GLN A 158 -21.90 4.58 7.71
C GLN A 158 -21.57 3.20 7.12
N LYS A 159 -22.17 2.86 5.98
CA LYS A 159 -21.97 1.56 5.31
C LYS A 159 -20.52 1.33 4.88
N GLU A 160 -19.80 2.38 4.51
CA GLU A 160 -18.40 2.29 4.08
C GLU A 160 -17.46 2.09 5.28
N ILE A 161 -17.78 2.69 6.43
CA ILE A 161 -17.09 2.42 7.71
C ILE A 161 -17.26 0.96 8.11
N ASP A 162 -18.50 0.43 8.04
CA ASP A 162 -18.79 -0.94 8.42
C ASP A 162 -18.07 -1.95 7.51
N ASN A 163 -17.92 -1.61 6.23
CA ASN A 163 -17.14 -2.42 5.29
C ASN A 163 -15.65 -2.36 5.63
N LEU A 164 -15.09 -1.18 5.91
CA LEU A 164 -13.71 -1.02 6.32
C LEU A 164 -13.41 -1.78 7.61
N ARG A 165 -14.33 -1.69 8.58
CA ARG A 165 -14.24 -2.43 9.86
C ARG A 165 -14.16 -3.94 9.62
N ARG A 166 -15.10 -4.49 8.83
CA ARG A 166 -15.12 -5.93 8.52
C ARG A 166 -13.84 -6.39 7.81
N ALA A 167 -13.41 -5.65 6.80
CA ALA A 167 -12.17 -5.98 6.08
C ALA A 167 -10.97 -6.01 7.03
N LYS A 168 -10.84 -5.01 7.92
CA LYS A 168 -9.74 -4.97 8.91
C LYS A 168 -9.81 -6.12 9.92
N GLU A 169 -11.00 -6.49 10.37
CA GLU A 169 -11.16 -7.62 11.28
C GLU A 169 -10.82 -8.95 10.60
N GLU A 170 -11.20 -9.15 9.34
CA GLU A 170 -10.86 -10.34 8.57
C GLU A 170 -9.34 -10.46 8.38
N ASP A 171 -8.68 -9.39 7.98
CA ASP A 171 -7.22 -9.33 7.85
C ASP A 171 -6.52 -9.69 9.17
N LEU A 172 -6.95 -9.07 10.27
CA LEU A 172 -6.33 -9.28 11.58
C LEU A 172 -6.58 -10.68 12.13
N LYS A 173 -7.75 -11.28 11.89
CA LYS A 173 -8.02 -12.68 12.22
C LYS A 173 -7.08 -13.62 11.47
N SER A 174 -6.85 -13.37 10.18
CA SER A 174 -5.92 -14.16 9.38
C SER A 174 -4.48 -14.10 9.94
N PHE A 175 -4.04 -12.94 10.43
CA PHE A 175 -2.74 -12.83 11.12
C PHE A 175 -2.68 -13.63 12.43
N VAL A 176 -3.73 -13.56 13.23
CA VAL A 176 -3.79 -14.32 14.49
C VAL A 176 -3.77 -15.82 14.23
N GLU A 177 -4.56 -16.29 13.27
CA GLU A 177 -4.56 -17.70 12.85
C GLU A 177 -3.17 -18.14 12.38
N PHE A 178 -2.51 -17.29 11.58
CA PHE A 178 -1.15 -17.55 11.12
C PHE A 178 -0.14 -17.66 12.26
N ALA A 179 -0.14 -16.73 13.18
CA ALA A 179 0.76 -16.74 14.32
C ALA A 179 0.49 -17.94 15.26
N ASN A 180 -0.78 -18.30 15.44
CA ASN A 180 -1.17 -19.49 16.21
C ASN A 180 -0.64 -20.78 15.55
N CYS A 181 -0.69 -20.88 14.22
CA CYS A 181 -0.09 -22.01 13.48
C CYS A 181 1.43 -22.10 13.65
N LEU A 182 2.11 -20.98 13.94
CA LEU A 182 3.53 -20.93 14.27
C LEU A 182 3.83 -21.24 15.75
N GLY A 183 2.82 -21.55 16.56
CA GLY A 183 2.96 -21.91 17.95
C GLY A 183 3.06 -20.72 18.91
N TRP A 184 2.58 -19.54 18.52
CA TRP A 184 2.53 -18.36 19.40
C TRP A 184 1.13 -18.08 19.90
N TYR A 185 1.03 -17.54 21.12
CA TYR A 185 -0.17 -16.83 21.51
C TYR A 185 -0.27 -15.54 20.68
N ALA A 186 -1.42 -15.32 20.04
CA ALA A 186 -1.61 -14.12 19.22
C ALA A 186 -2.96 -13.45 19.52
N GLU A 187 -2.96 -12.12 19.53
CA GLU A 187 -4.17 -11.30 19.57
C GLU A 187 -3.99 -10.06 18.71
N TYR A 188 -5.06 -9.31 18.50
CA TYR A 188 -4.99 -8.06 17.75
C TYR A 188 -5.63 -6.88 18.48
N ARG A 189 -5.19 -5.68 18.14
CA ARG A 189 -5.77 -4.41 18.53
C ARG A 189 -5.96 -3.56 17.31
N TYR A 190 -7.13 -2.95 17.14
CA TYR A 190 -7.35 -2.01 16.05
C TYR A 190 -8.31 -0.90 16.44
N THR A 191 -8.19 0.20 15.73
CA THR A 191 -9.12 1.32 15.79
C THR A 191 -9.40 1.89 14.40
N LEU A 192 -10.44 2.68 14.29
CA LEU A 192 -10.76 3.46 13.09
C LEU A 192 -10.66 4.93 13.44
N GLY A 193 -9.84 5.67 12.71
CA GLY A 193 -9.64 7.10 12.99
C GLY A 193 -9.18 7.89 11.78
N VAL A 194 -9.09 9.20 11.95
CA VAL A 194 -8.65 10.13 10.91
C VAL A 194 -7.16 10.40 11.01
N ASP A 195 -6.61 10.45 12.23
CA ASP A 195 -5.18 10.67 12.49
C ASP A 195 -4.48 9.36 12.81
N LEU A 196 -3.83 8.79 11.79
CA LEU A 196 -3.09 7.54 11.90
C LEU A 196 -2.06 7.56 13.05
N MET A 197 -1.37 8.69 13.27
CA MET A 197 -0.28 8.74 14.25
C MET A 197 -0.80 8.79 15.68
N ALA A 198 -1.83 9.57 15.94
CA ALA A 198 -2.46 9.66 17.25
C ALA A 198 -3.08 8.32 17.66
N GLU A 199 -3.80 7.69 16.73
CA GLU A 199 -4.43 6.38 16.95
C GLU A 199 -3.40 5.26 17.21
N LEU A 200 -2.29 5.24 16.46
CA LEU A 200 -1.23 4.27 16.68
C LEU A 200 -0.55 4.46 18.06
N GLU A 201 -0.30 5.68 18.47
CA GLU A 201 0.31 6.00 19.76
C GLU A 201 -0.57 5.52 20.94
N GLU A 202 -1.89 5.76 20.84
CA GLU A 202 -2.86 5.30 21.83
C GLU A 202 -2.93 3.77 21.89
N LEU A 203 -3.01 3.10 20.73
CA LEU A 203 -3.02 1.64 20.67
C LEU A 203 -1.72 1.04 21.22
N CYS A 204 -0.55 1.57 20.86
CA CYS A 204 0.73 1.11 21.40
C CYS A 204 0.78 1.25 22.92
N THR A 205 0.31 2.37 23.46
CA THR A 205 0.22 2.59 24.91
C THR A 205 -0.71 1.59 25.58
N SER A 206 -1.86 1.26 24.95
CA SER A 206 -2.78 0.26 25.47
C SER A 206 -2.14 -1.13 25.51
N VAL A 207 -1.37 -1.50 24.47
CA VAL A 207 -0.67 -2.78 24.40
C VAL A 207 0.36 -2.91 25.53
N VAL A 208 1.11 -1.85 25.83
CA VAL A 208 2.11 -1.87 26.92
C VAL A 208 1.46 -2.05 28.30
N ARG A 209 0.24 -1.54 28.52
CA ARG A 209 -0.50 -1.79 29.77
C ARG A 209 -0.81 -3.28 29.96
N ASP A 210 -1.20 -3.96 28.89
CA ASP A 210 -1.55 -5.39 28.92
C ASP A 210 -0.31 -6.31 28.85
N PHE A 211 0.74 -5.85 28.14
CA PHE A 211 1.99 -6.56 27.92
C PHE A 211 3.19 -5.61 28.19
N PRO A 212 3.61 -5.47 29.44
CA PRO A 212 4.66 -4.51 29.81
C PRO A 212 6.03 -4.76 29.15
N ARG A 213 6.27 -5.97 28.64
CA ARG A 213 7.52 -6.34 27.95
C ARG A 213 7.34 -6.40 26.43
N SER A 214 6.68 -5.39 25.86
CA SER A 214 6.44 -5.30 24.41
C SER A 214 7.58 -4.59 23.70
N VAL A 215 7.96 -5.13 22.55
CA VAL A 215 8.79 -4.48 21.55
C VAL A 215 7.95 -4.32 20.27
N PHE A 216 7.92 -3.10 19.73
CA PHE A 216 7.14 -2.79 18.55
C PHE A 216 7.94 -3.07 17.27
N PHE A 217 7.28 -3.59 16.25
CA PHE A 217 7.87 -3.90 14.95
C PHE A 217 7.03 -3.32 13.84
N SER A 218 7.69 -2.79 12.80
CA SER A 218 7.05 -2.40 11.55
C SER A 218 7.92 -2.78 10.36
N GLY A 219 7.31 -3.26 9.28
CA GLY A 219 8.00 -3.51 8.01
C GLY A 219 8.26 -2.21 7.25
N LYS A 220 9.43 -2.09 6.65
CA LYS A 220 9.77 -1.02 5.71
C LYS A 220 10.36 -1.60 4.44
N LEU A 221 9.81 -1.19 3.30
CA LEU A 221 10.38 -1.56 1.99
C LEU A 221 11.71 -0.82 1.77
N VAL A 222 12.74 -1.57 1.37
CA VAL A 222 14.05 -1.06 1.00
C VAL A 222 14.35 -1.47 -0.43
N PHE A 223 14.62 -0.50 -1.29
CA PHE A 223 14.97 -0.70 -2.69
C PHE A 223 16.49 -0.64 -2.86
N GLN A 224 17.04 -1.47 -3.76
CA GLN A 224 18.48 -1.54 -4.00
C GLN A 224 19.03 -0.23 -4.58
N GLU A 225 18.24 0.48 -5.39
CA GLU A 225 18.58 1.80 -5.93
C GLU A 225 17.64 2.86 -5.32
N GLU A 226 18.11 3.54 -4.28
CA GLU A 226 17.42 4.70 -3.71
C GLU A 226 17.82 5.96 -4.48
N ASN A 227 16.99 6.40 -5.41
CA ASN A 227 17.11 7.72 -6.03
C ASN A 227 16.54 8.80 -5.08
N ALA A 228 17.05 10.05 -5.17
CA ALA A 228 16.55 11.17 -4.35
C ALA A 228 15.01 11.33 -4.42
N VAL A 229 14.42 11.03 -5.58
CA VAL A 229 12.96 11.06 -5.80
C VAL A 229 12.25 9.91 -5.06
N SER A 230 12.84 8.71 -5.04
CA SER A 230 12.27 7.59 -4.30
C SER A 230 12.28 7.87 -2.80
N ARG A 231 13.34 8.50 -2.28
CA ARG A 231 13.44 8.92 -0.89
C ARG A 231 12.36 9.95 -0.51
N PHE A 232 12.06 10.90 -1.39
CA PHE A 232 11.00 11.90 -1.17
C PHE A 232 9.60 11.30 -1.24
N LEU A 233 9.37 10.32 -2.12
CA LEU A 233 8.07 9.66 -2.31
C LEU A 233 7.81 8.50 -1.34
N HIS A 234 8.80 8.10 -0.52
CA HIS A 234 8.64 6.99 0.42
C HIS A 234 7.87 7.41 1.66
N ASN A 235 7.07 6.47 2.15
CA ASN A 235 6.31 6.64 3.39
C ASN A 235 7.26 6.71 4.60
N HIS A 236 7.32 7.86 5.25
CA HIS A 236 8.09 8.09 6.47
C HIS A 236 7.35 7.65 7.75
N THR A 237 6.12 7.14 7.63
CA THR A 237 5.27 6.73 8.76
C THR A 237 6.00 5.86 9.79
N PRO A 238 6.72 4.78 9.41
CA PRO A 238 7.41 3.95 10.39
C PRO A 238 8.50 4.70 11.18
N ALA A 239 9.25 5.58 10.50
CA ALA A 239 10.33 6.35 11.18
C ALA A 239 9.74 7.44 12.10
N THR A 240 8.69 8.12 11.67
CA THR A 240 8.01 9.12 12.52
C THR A 240 7.37 8.46 13.74
N LEU A 241 6.75 7.30 13.57
CA LEU A 241 6.18 6.55 14.67
C LEU A 241 7.27 6.06 15.63
N GLN A 242 8.37 5.52 15.10
CA GLN A 242 9.52 5.09 15.93
C GLN A 242 10.02 6.24 16.81
N GLN A 243 10.19 7.43 16.22
CA GLN A 243 10.61 8.62 16.98
C GLN A 243 9.62 8.98 18.10
N LYS A 244 8.32 8.98 17.81
CA LYS A 244 7.27 9.25 18.81
C LYS A 244 7.28 8.24 19.94
N LEU A 245 7.34 6.93 19.60
CA LEU A 245 7.38 5.87 20.61
C LEU A 245 8.64 5.94 21.47
N GLN A 246 9.80 6.28 20.90
CA GLN A 246 11.04 6.48 21.66
C GLN A 246 10.92 7.62 22.68
N PHE A 247 10.26 8.74 22.32
CA PHE A 247 9.97 9.81 23.28
C PHE A 247 8.99 9.40 24.38
N ALA A 248 8.13 8.42 24.09
CA ALA A 248 7.26 7.80 25.08
C ALA A 248 7.94 6.68 25.90
N GLY A 249 9.24 6.41 25.68
CA GLY A 249 9.99 5.35 26.37
C GLY A 249 9.66 3.94 25.85
N LEU A 250 9.13 3.82 24.63
CA LEU A 250 8.75 2.54 24.02
C LEU A 250 9.72 2.16 22.90
N ASP A 251 10.21 0.92 22.94
CA ASP A 251 11.17 0.42 21.95
C ASP A 251 10.47 -0.04 20.67
N MET A 252 10.94 0.48 19.52
CA MET A 252 10.44 0.09 18.19
C MET A 252 11.59 -0.25 17.24
N MET A 253 11.46 -1.37 16.53
CA MET A 253 12.36 -1.81 15.48
C MET A 253 11.69 -1.77 14.10
N ILE A 254 12.39 -1.19 13.12
CA ILE A 254 11.94 -1.19 11.72
C ILE A 254 12.66 -2.34 11.00
N LEU A 255 11.88 -3.30 10.48
CA LEU A 255 12.40 -4.45 9.75
C LEU A 255 12.51 -4.12 8.26
N PRO A 256 13.74 -4.13 7.69
CA PRO A 256 13.93 -3.86 6.28
C PRO A 256 13.49 -5.05 5.42
N ILE A 257 12.60 -4.81 4.48
CA ILE A 257 12.16 -5.78 3.48
C ILE A 257 12.78 -5.39 2.15
N ARG A 258 13.76 -6.17 1.68
CA ARG A 258 14.49 -5.90 0.45
C ARG A 258 13.66 -6.29 -0.76
N ILE A 259 13.46 -5.34 -1.66
CA ILE A 259 12.87 -5.59 -2.97
C ILE A 259 13.98 -5.50 -4.00
N PHE A 260 14.22 -6.61 -4.71
CA PHE A 260 15.13 -6.63 -5.84
C PHE A 260 14.39 -6.08 -7.07
N ALA A 261 14.94 -5.01 -7.67
CA ALA A 261 14.53 -4.59 -9.00
C ALA A 261 14.87 -5.72 -9.98
N ASP A 262 14.00 -5.98 -10.98
CA ASP A 262 14.11 -7.03 -11.99
C ASP A 262 15.55 -7.21 -12.54
N THR A 263 16.39 -7.95 -11.86
CA THR A 263 17.46 -8.68 -12.52
C THR A 263 16.80 -9.96 -13.02
N GLN A 264 16.65 -10.10 -14.34
CA GLN A 264 16.33 -11.38 -14.97
C GLN A 264 17.29 -12.41 -14.35
N PRO A 265 16.82 -13.63 -14.01
CA PRO A 265 17.75 -14.66 -13.59
C PRO A 265 18.77 -14.81 -14.70
N THR A 266 20.01 -14.43 -14.41
CA THR A 266 21.13 -14.73 -15.27
C THR A 266 21.12 -16.25 -15.48
N LYS A 267 20.91 -16.67 -16.74
CA LYS A 267 21.09 -18.06 -17.16
C LYS A 267 22.51 -18.49 -16.76
N GLY A 268 22.69 -19.01 -15.55
CA GLY A 268 24.04 -19.39 -15.11
C GLY A 268 24.14 -19.97 -13.71
N GLU A 269 23.10 -19.97 -12.88
CA GLU A 269 23.16 -20.51 -11.50
C GLU A 269 22.27 -21.76 -11.30
N ALA A 270 22.15 -22.58 -12.34
CA ALA A 270 21.55 -23.91 -12.22
C ALA A 270 22.65 -24.99 -12.39
N ALA A 271 23.73 -24.88 -11.62
CA ALA A 271 24.72 -25.97 -11.48
C ALA A 271 25.70 -25.59 -10.35
N VAL A 272 25.35 -25.84 -9.11
CA VAL A 272 26.20 -26.42 -8.06
C VAL A 272 25.26 -27.01 -6.98
#